data_0d8808ee7aae43fa278577ccd401b978
#
_entry.id   0d8808ee7aae43fa278577ccd401b978
#
_cell.length_a   1.000
_cell.length_b   1.000
_cell.length_c   1.000
_cell.angle_alpha   90.00
_cell.angle_beta   90.00
_cell.angle_gamma   90.00
#
_symmetry.space_group_name_H-M   'P 1'
#
loop_
_entity.id
_entity.type
_entity.pdbx_description
1 polymer ?
#
loop_
_entity_poly.entity_id
_entity_poly.type
_entity_poly.pdbx_seq_one_letter_code
_entity_poly.pdbx_strand_id
1 'polypeptide(L)'
;MRPPKTSDAVTIPLGAIRRVFVWLVTLALVALMAFALVQNRDRFFGPREASYVDTSTYQAVFLGSGQVYFGKLEIGDDTYVLRDVYYLNAPLGSPAPAETSQSIGQLVKRGGEIHGPADPMVLPARAVLFFENMRQDSQVMNAIRLIRAK
;
A
#
# COMPACT_ATOMS: atom_id res chain seq x y z
N MET A 1 78.33 27.70 -15.61
CA MET A 1 77.19 28.21 -14.83
C MET A 1 75.90 27.87 -15.58
N ARG A 2 75.05 26.97 -15.03
CA ARG A 2 73.74 26.68 -15.62
C ARG A 2 72.74 27.62 -14.90
N PRO A 3 71.82 28.26 -15.65
CA PRO A 3 70.72 29.04 -15.06
C PRO A 3 69.76 28.16 -14.30
N PRO A 4 69.11 28.64 -13.22
CA PRO A 4 68.15 27.87 -12.49
C PRO A 4 66.89 27.64 -13.33
N LYS A 5 66.33 26.41 -13.25
CA LYS A 5 65.04 26.10 -13.82
C LYS A 5 63.97 26.87 -13.05
N THR A 6 63.28 27.78 -13.76
CA THR A 6 62.07 28.42 -13.28
C THR A 6 61.00 27.34 -13.16
N SER A 7 60.53 27.10 -11.96
CA SER A 7 59.32 26.28 -11.71
C SER A 7 58.12 27.06 -12.24
N ASP A 8 57.46 26.53 -13.29
CA ASP A 8 56.20 27.06 -13.79
C ASP A 8 55.14 26.84 -12.70
N ALA A 9 54.85 27.92 -11.97
CA ALA A 9 53.72 27.90 -11.00
C ALA A 9 52.43 27.88 -11.82
N VAL A 10 51.71 26.75 -11.79
CA VAL A 10 50.38 26.59 -12.39
C VAL A 10 49.41 27.48 -11.61
N THR A 11 49.15 28.67 -12.14
CA THR A 11 48.12 29.58 -11.62
C THR A 11 46.74 29.12 -12.11
N ILE A 12 46.02 28.40 -11.27
CA ILE A 12 44.63 28.01 -11.55
C ILE A 12 43.74 29.25 -11.35
N PRO A 13 43.01 29.73 -12.38
CA PRO A 13 42.20 30.93 -12.23
C PRO A 13 41.03 30.67 -11.25
N LEU A 14 40.89 31.51 -10.21
CA LEU A 14 39.85 31.42 -9.19
C LEU A 14 38.43 31.25 -9.81
N GLY A 15 38.18 31.82 -10.99
CA GLY A 15 36.94 31.71 -11.72
C GLY A 15 36.63 30.29 -12.20
N ALA A 16 37.66 29.50 -12.54
CA ALA A 16 37.47 28.10 -12.95
C ALA A 16 37.12 27.22 -11.72
N ILE A 17 37.79 27.45 -10.60
CA ILE A 17 37.51 26.73 -9.33
C ILE A 17 36.06 26.98 -8.90
N ARG A 18 35.59 28.23 -8.95
CA ARG A 18 34.19 28.58 -8.58
C ARG A 18 33.17 27.89 -9.52
N ARG A 19 33.41 27.83 -10.82
CA ARG A 19 32.54 27.14 -11.77
C ARG A 19 32.46 25.63 -11.48
N VAL A 20 33.61 24.99 -11.29
CA VAL A 20 33.70 23.56 -10.95
C VAL A 20 32.96 23.27 -9.64
N PHE A 21 33.18 24.12 -8.62
CA PHE A 21 32.48 23.97 -7.33
C PHE A 21 30.96 24.09 -7.49
N VAL A 22 30.46 25.09 -8.25
CA VAL A 22 29.02 25.24 -8.50
C VAL A 22 28.44 24.01 -9.22
N TRP A 23 29.13 23.50 -10.24
CA TRP A 23 28.70 22.29 -10.93
C TRP A 23 28.67 21.06 -10.02
N LEU A 24 29.67 20.88 -9.15
CA LEU A 24 29.70 19.78 -8.20
C LEU A 24 28.55 19.86 -7.20
N VAL A 25 28.26 21.05 -6.65
CA VAL A 25 27.15 21.28 -5.74
C VAL A 25 25.81 21.02 -6.43
N THR A 26 25.65 21.49 -7.66
CA THR A 26 24.41 21.23 -8.44
C THR A 26 24.23 19.75 -8.71
N LEU A 27 25.29 19.05 -9.11
CA LEU A 27 25.24 17.60 -9.35
C LEU A 27 24.89 16.83 -8.06
N ALA A 28 25.48 17.22 -6.93
CA ALA A 28 25.19 16.63 -5.62
C ALA A 28 23.72 16.84 -5.21
N LEU A 29 23.18 18.04 -5.41
CA LEU A 29 21.76 18.34 -5.14
C LEU A 29 20.81 17.54 -6.03
N VAL A 30 21.12 17.42 -7.33
CA VAL A 30 20.32 16.60 -8.26
C VAL A 30 20.35 15.12 -7.86
N ALA A 31 21.53 14.61 -7.51
CA ALA A 31 21.69 13.23 -7.05
C ALA A 31 20.93 12.97 -5.74
N LEU A 32 20.97 13.92 -4.80
CA LEU A 32 20.26 13.83 -3.53
C LEU A 32 18.75 13.89 -3.72
N MET A 33 18.28 14.72 -4.65
CA MET A 33 16.85 14.79 -5.01
C MET A 33 16.38 13.50 -5.71
N ALA A 34 17.17 12.97 -6.65
CA ALA A 34 16.87 11.69 -7.30
C ALA A 34 16.85 10.54 -6.28
N PHE A 35 17.80 10.51 -5.36
CA PHE A 35 17.84 9.52 -4.27
C PHE A 35 16.60 9.63 -3.37
N ALA A 36 16.19 10.85 -2.98
CA ALA A 36 15.00 11.08 -2.18
C ALA A 36 13.71 10.64 -2.91
N LEU A 37 13.62 10.88 -4.21
CA LEU A 37 12.49 10.42 -5.03
C LEU A 37 12.43 8.90 -5.13
N VAL A 38 13.57 8.22 -5.27
CA VAL A 38 13.63 6.74 -5.30
C VAL A 38 13.27 6.15 -3.94
N GLN A 39 13.79 6.72 -2.86
CA GLN A 39 13.49 6.27 -1.49
C GLN A 39 12.02 6.48 -1.09
N ASN A 40 11.38 7.52 -1.60
CA ASN A 40 9.99 7.86 -1.29
C ASN A 40 9.04 7.59 -2.47
N ARG A 41 9.44 6.71 -3.40
CA ARG A 41 8.67 6.42 -4.62
C ARG A 41 7.22 6.03 -4.33
N ASP A 42 7.02 5.17 -3.34
CA ASP A 42 5.70 4.65 -2.98
C ASP A 42 4.81 5.74 -2.35
N ARG A 43 5.44 6.73 -1.70
CA ARG A 43 4.74 7.89 -1.11
C ARG A 43 4.21 8.86 -2.17
N PHE A 44 4.88 8.95 -3.35
CA PHE A 44 4.48 9.85 -4.44
C PHE A 44 3.59 9.17 -5.47
N PHE A 45 3.76 7.86 -5.68
CA PHE A 45 3.06 7.12 -6.73
C PHE A 45 2.05 6.10 -6.17
N GLY A 46 2.00 5.91 -4.85
CA GLY A 46 1.20 4.91 -4.17
C GLY A 46 1.61 3.46 -4.47
N PRO A 47 1.12 2.49 -3.71
CA PRO A 47 1.36 1.08 -3.98
C PRO A 47 0.68 0.68 -5.29
N ARG A 48 1.38 -0.10 -6.12
CA ARG A 48 0.87 -0.54 -7.43
C ARG A 48 -0.43 -1.35 -7.30
N GLU A 49 -0.57 -2.09 -6.22
CA GLU A 49 -1.76 -2.89 -5.92
C GLU A 49 -3.03 -2.03 -5.82
N ALA A 50 -2.91 -0.77 -5.38
CA ALA A 50 -4.05 0.14 -5.26
C ALA A 50 -4.74 0.41 -6.61
N SER A 51 -4.01 0.32 -7.73
CA SER A 51 -4.58 0.50 -9.06
C SER A 51 -5.51 -0.64 -9.49
N TYR A 52 -5.44 -1.81 -8.83
CA TYR A 52 -6.31 -2.96 -9.09
C TYR A 52 -7.57 -2.95 -8.25
N VAL A 53 -7.71 -2.05 -7.27
CA VAL A 53 -8.90 -1.94 -6.43
C VAL A 53 -10.02 -1.22 -7.18
N ASP A 54 -11.12 -1.92 -7.42
CA ASP A 54 -12.34 -1.29 -7.94
C ASP A 54 -13.14 -0.67 -6.78
N THR A 55 -13.04 0.64 -6.62
CA THR A 55 -13.70 1.39 -5.55
C THR A 55 -15.24 1.41 -5.66
N SER A 56 -15.79 1.02 -6.82
CA SER A 56 -17.26 0.95 -7.03
C SER A 56 -17.89 -0.24 -6.31
N THR A 57 -17.12 -1.31 -6.08
CA THR A 57 -17.59 -2.54 -5.44
C THR A 57 -16.89 -2.82 -4.10
N TYR A 58 -17.25 -3.90 -3.44
CA TYR A 58 -16.56 -4.43 -2.27
C TYR A 58 -15.44 -5.36 -2.72
N GLN A 59 -14.43 -5.53 -1.87
CA GLN A 59 -13.35 -6.48 -2.06
C GLN A 59 -13.48 -7.63 -1.04
N ALA A 60 -13.17 -8.85 -1.49
CA ALA A 60 -12.87 -9.97 -0.62
C ALA A 60 -11.37 -9.95 -0.31
N VAL A 61 -10.99 -9.92 0.97
CA VAL A 61 -9.60 -9.87 1.44
C VAL A 61 -9.30 -11.17 2.17
N PHE A 62 -8.35 -11.94 1.64
CA PHE A 62 -7.96 -13.25 2.15
C PHE A 62 -6.71 -13.12 3.03
N LEU A 63 -6.81 -13.58 4.27
CA LEU A 63 -5.71 -13.53 5.22
C LEU A 63 -4.96 -14.85 5.29
N GLY A 64 -3.68 -14.78 5.64
CA GLY A 64 -2.84 -15.96 5.90
C GLY A 64 -3.36 -16.86 7.04
N SER A 65 -4.24 -16.36 7.90
CA SER A 65 -4.94 -17.14 8.92
C SER A 65 -6.09 -18.01 8.38
N GLY A 66 -6.43 -17.88 7.09
CA GLY A 66 -7.60 -18.54 6.48
C GLY A 66 -8.90 -17.76 6.63
N GLN A 67 -8.89 -16.61 7.31
CA GLN A 67 -10.08 -15.75 7.40
C GLN A 67 -10.26 -14.92 6.13
N VAL A 68 -11.52 -14.65 5.78
CA VAL A 68 -11.91 -13.78 4.67
C VAL A 68 -12.79 -12.66 5.20
N TYR A 69 -12.42 -11.43 4.85
CA TYR A 69 -13.22 -10.24 5.14
C TYR A 69 -13.70 -9.60 3.84
N PHE A 70 -14.90 -9.03 3.88
CA PHE A 70 -15.51 -8.31 2.76
C PHE A 70 -15.69 -6.86 3.17
N GLY A 71 -15.22 -5.92 2.35
CA GLY A 71 -15.29 -4.50 2.69
C GLY A 71 -14.81 -3.61 1.55
N LYS A 72 -14.85 -2.32 1.76
CA LYS A 72 -14.25 -1.33 0.88
C LYS A 72 -12.77 -1.21 1.21
N LEU A 73 -11.91 -1.62 0.28
CA LEU A 73 -10.46 -1.68 0.46
C LEU A 73 -9.78 -0.40 0.00
N GLU A 74 -8.93 0.13 0.87
CA GLU A 74 -7.95 1.17 0.56
C GLU A 74 -6.55 0.61 0.86
N ILE A 75 -5.62 0.73 -0.08
CA ILE A 75 -4.26 0.21 0.07
C ILE A 75 -3.30 1.37 0.36
N GLY A 76 -2.64 1.33 1.52
CA GLY A 76 -1.52 2.18 1.88
C GLY A 76 -0.18 1.47 1.68
N ASP A 77 0.92 2.13 2.05
CA ASP A 77 2.29 1.63 1.79
C ASP A 77 2.56 0.26 2.45
N ASP A 78 2.21 0.12 3.74
CA ASP A 78 2.43 -1.10 4.52
C ASP A 78 1.15 -1.66 5.14
N THR A 79 0.00 -1.05 4.82
CA THR A 79 -1.28 -1.37 5.45
C THR A 79 -2.42 -1.43 4.46
N TYR A 80 -3.35 -2.34 4.70
CA TYR A 80 -4.62 -2.42 4.03
C TYR A 80 -5.71 -1.94 4.98
N VAL A 81 -6.48 -0.95 4.56
CA VAL A 81 -7.57 -0.37 5.35
C VAL A 81 -8.89 -0.83 4.76
N LEU A 82 -9.67 -1.54 5.56
CA LEU A 82 -10.95 -2.09 5.13
C LEU A 82 -12.09 -1.40 5.87
N ARG A 83 -13.02 -0.81 5.12
CA ARG A 83 -14.19 -0.09 5.66
C ARG A 83 -15.48 -0.88 5.39
N ASP A 84 -16.48 -0.63 6.21
CA ASP A 84 -17.80 -1.28 6.11
C ASP A 84 -17.66 -2.80 6.01
N VAL A 85 -17.03 -3.39 7.05
CA VAL A 85 -16.50 -4.75 7.02
C VAL A 85 -17.57 -5.78 7.37
N TYR A 86 -17.58 -6.87 6.60
CA TYR A 86 -18.37 -8.07 6.82
C TYR A 86 -17.46 -9.29 6.84
N TYR A 87 -17.90 -10.34 7.51
CA TYR A 87 -17.21 -11.64 7.55
C TYR A 87 -18.20 -12.79 7.71
N LEU A 88 -17.74 -14.00 7.41
CA LEU A 88 -18.52 -15.19 7.64
C LEU A 88 -18.26 -15.69 9.06
N ASN A 89 -19.32 -15.81 9.86
CA ASN A 89 -19.23 -16.40 11.19
C ASN A 89 -19.24 -17.93 11.05
N ALA A 90 -18.05 -18.50 10.78
CA ALA A 90 -17.85 -19.95 10.72
C ALA A 90 -17.34 -20.45 12.09
N PRO A 91 -17.77 -21.64 12.58
CA PRO A 91 -17.20 -22.23 13.78
C PRO A 91 -15.70 -22.42 13.64
N LEU A 92 -14.94 -22.11 14.72
CA LEU A 92 -13.50 -22.38 14.82
C LEU A 92 -13.23 -23.85 14.48
N GLY A 93 -12.37 -24.11 13.47
CA GLY A 93 -12.01 -25.46 13.05
C GLY A 93 -12.79 -26.01 11.86
N SER A 94 -13.79 -25.28 11.36
CA SER A 94 -14.34 -25.57 10.03
C SER A 94 -13.30 -25.23 8.97
N PRO A 95 -13.09 -26.10 7.96
CA PRO A 95 -12.38 -25.69 6.76
C PRO A 95 -13.07 -24.45 6.22
N ALA A 96 -12.27 -23.49 5.66
CA ALA A 96 -12.81 -22.28 5.06
C ALA A 96 -14.07 -22.64 4.27
N PRO A 97 -15.24 -21.98 4.51
CA PRO A 97 -16.48 -22.43 3.93
C PRO A 97 -16.29 -22.50 2.42
N ALA A 98 -16.36 -23.73 1.88
CA ALA A 98 -16.57 -23.88 0.46
C ALA A 98 -17.79 -23.01 0.16
N GLU A 99 -17.74 -22.19 -0.90
CA GLU A 99 -18.76 -21.19 -1.29
C GLU A 99 -20.11 -21.84 -1.59
N THR A 100 -20.72 -22.42 -0.59
CA THR A 100 -22.05 -23.01 -0.65
C THR A 100 -23.07 -21.97 -0.19
N SER A 101 -24.23 -21.94 -0.83
CA SER A 101 -25.35 -21.04 -0.52
C SER A 101 -25.75 -21.04 0.97
N GLN A 102 -25.38 -22.06 1.73
CA GLN A 102 -25.62 -22.19 3.17
C GLN A 102 -24.68 -21.28 4.02
N SER A 103 -23.52 -20.90 3.48
CA SER A 103 -22.55 -20.04 4.21
C SER A 103 -22.99 -18.57 4.24
N ILE A 104 -23.88 -18.15 3.36
CA ILE A 104 -24.32 -16.75 3.24
C ILE A 104 -25.23 -16.34 4.40
N GLY A 105 -25.98 -17.27 4.98
CA GLY A 105 -26.78 -17.01 6.17
C GLY A 105 -25.96 -16.65 7.42
N GLN A 106 -24.64 -16.84 7.35
CA GLN A 106 -23.68 -16.53 8.43
C GLN A 106 -22.90 -15.23 8.17
N LEU A 107 -23.24 -14.45 7.15
CA LEU A 107 -22.58 -13.16 6.89
C LEU A 107 -22.98 -12.16 7.98
N VAL A 108 -21.98 -11.64 8.69
CA VAL A 108 -22.15 -10.70 9.82
C VAL A 108 -21.44 -9.40 9.50
N LYS A 109 -22.09 -8.27 9.79
CA LYS A 109 -21.44 -6.97 9.79
C LYS A 109 -20.56 -6.86 11.04
N ARG A 110 -19.29 -6.47 10.85
CA ARG A 110 -18.37 -6.20 11.94
C ARG A 110 -18.85 -4.99 12.76
N GLY A 111 -18.71 -5.06 14.07
CA GLY A 111 -19.08 -3.98 15.00
C GLY A 111 -19.93 -4.45 16.19
N GLY A 112 -20.52 -5.65 16.11
CA GLY A 112 -21.33 -6.25 17.20
C GLY A 112 -20.56 -7.18 18.14
N GLU A 113 -19.23 -7.31 17.97
CA GLU A 113 -18.37 -8.16 18.80
C GLU A 113 -18.21 -7.56 20.20
N ILE A 114 -17.94 -8.44 21.20
CA ILE A 114 -17.84 -8.05 22.64
C ILE A 114 -16.81 -6.92 22.85
N HIS A 115 -15.73 -6.89 22.07
CA HIS A 115 -14.69 -5.85 22.18
C HIS A 115 -15.04 -4.55 21.45
N GLY A 116 -16.21 -4.46 20.80
CA GLY A 116 -16.72 -3.24 20.18
C GLY A 116 -15.80 -2.63 19.13
N PRO A 117 -15.39 -3.37 18.07
CA PRO A 117 -14.41 -2.86 17.11
C PRO A 117 -14.98 -1.70 16.30
N ALA A 118 -14.21 -0.62 16.20
CA ALA A 118 -14.55 0.53 15.35
C ALA A 118 -14.20 0.25 13.89
N ASP A 119 -14.85 0.97 12.97
CA ASP A 119 -14.48 1.09 11.59
C ASP A 119 -13.48 2.27 11.42
N PRO A 120 -12.42 2.15 10.64
CA PRO A 120 -12.04 1.04 9.77
C PRO A 120 -11.26 -0.09 10.48
N MET A 121 -11.17 -1.24 9.79
CA MET A 121 -10.24 -2.31 10.15
C MET A 121 -8.91 -2.10 9.41
N VAL A 122 -7.80 -2.08 10.15
CA VAL A 122 -6.46 -1.93 9.58
C VAL A 122 -5.73 -3.25 9.65
N LEU A 123 -5.24 -3.71 8.51
CA LEU A 123 -4.50 -4.95 8.33
C LEU A 123 -3.07 -4.64 7.89
N PRO A 124 -2.04 -5.23 8.52
CA PRO A 124 -0.69 -5.14 7.96
C PRO A 124 -0.64 -5.87 6.61
N ALA A 125 0.02 -5.26 5.61
CA ALA A 125 0.08 -5.83 4.24
C ALA A 125 0.55 -7.29 4.24
N ARG A 126 1.52 -7.65 5.10
CA ARG A 126 2.03 -9.03 5.24
C ARG A 126 1.01 -10.07 5.72
N ALA A 127 -0.12 -9.66 6.29
CA ALA A 127 -1.17 -10.57 6.72
C ALA A 127 -2.15 -10.92 5.60
N VAL A 128 -2.17 -10.15 4.53
CA VAL A 128 -3.03 -10.33 3.37
C VAL A 128 -2.32 -11.20 2.34
N LEU A 129 -2.96 -12.28 1.92
CA LEU A 129 -2.46 -13.15 0.85
C LEU A 129 -2.78 -12.57 -0.51
N PHE A 130 -4.04 -12.21 -0.72
CA PHE A 130 -4.54 -11.57 -1.93
C PHE A 130 -5.90 -10.93 -1.65
N PHE A 131 -6.38 -10.13 -2.59
CA PHE A 131 -7.73 -9.58 -2.57
C PHE A 131 -8.38 -9.76 -3.95
N GLU A 132 -9.71 -9.73 -3.99
CA GLU A 132 -10.50 -9.84 -5.21
C GLU A 132 -11.60 -8.77 -5.21
N ASN A 133 -11.81 -8.12 -6.35
CA ASN A 133 -12.96 -7.25 -6.55
C ASN A 133 -14.20 -8.10 -6.73
N MET A 134 -15.25 -7.82 -5.97
CA MET A 134 -16.47 -8.61 -6.02
C MET A 134 -17.38 -8.16 -7.16
N ARG A 135 -18.00 -9.12 -7.83
CA ARG A 135 -19.04 -8.85 -8.82
C ARG A 135 -20.29 -8.35 -8.12
N GLN A 136 -20.96 -7.37 -8.72
CA GLN A 136 -22.19 -6.78 -8.17
C GLN A 136 -23.34 -7.79 -8.03
N ASP A 137 -23.38 -8.84 -8.85
CA ASP A 137 -24.37 -9.92 -8.83
C ASP A 137 -23.99 -11.09 -7.93
N SER A 138 -22.86 -11.03 -7.22
CA SER A 138 -22.43 -12.09 -6.32
C SER A 138 -23.38 -12.27 -5.15
N GLN A 139 -23.44 -13.49 -4.62
CA GLN A 139 -24.31 -13.84 -3.49
C GLN A 139 -23.96 -13.02 -2.25
N VAL A 140 -22.67 -12.79 -1.98
CA VAL A 140 -22.21 -11.98 -0.84
C VAL A 140 -22.65 -10.52 -1.00
N MET A 141 -22.54 -9.95 -2.20
CA MET A 141 -23.02 -8.59 -2.48
C MET A 141 -24.53 -8.46 -2.29
N ASN A 142 -25.30 -9.48 -2.67
CA ASN A 142 -26.73 -9.53 -2.42
C ASN A 142 -27.04 -9.58 -0.91
N ALA A 143 -26.31 -10.39 -0.14
CA ALA A 143 -26.45 -10.48 1.30
C ALA A 143 -26.08 -9.16 2.00
N ILE A 144 -24.98 -8.50 1.60
CA ILE A 144 -24.59 -7.17 2.12
C ILE A 144 -25.71 -6.16 1.90
N ARG A 145 -26.32 -6.13 0.69
CA ARG A 145 -27.45 -5.23 0.40
C ARG A 145 -28.63 -5.46 1.31
N LEU A 146 -28.98 -6.73 1.57
CA LEU A 146 -30.08 -7.08 2.48
C LEU A 146 -29.80 -6.68 3.94
N ILE A 147 -28.54 -6.82 4.41
CA ILE A 147 -28.15 -6.40 5.75
C ILE A 147 -28.24 -4.86 5.90
N ARG A 148 -27.84 -4.12 4.86
CA ARG A 148 -27.85 -2.64 4.87
C ARG A 148 -29.27 -2.05 4.73
N ALA A 149 -30.22 -2.80 4.23
CA ALA A 149 -31.60 -2.35 4.06
C ALA A 149 -32.47 -2.50 5.33
N LYS A 150 -31.94 -3.16 6.37
CA LYS A 150 -32.57 -3.31 7.69
C LYS A 150 -32.20 -2.17 8.62
#